data_40a66a00127aa081adca5c0cf092cc50
#
_entry.id   40a66a00127aa081adca5c0cf092cc50
#
_cell.length_a   1.000
_cell.length_b   1.000
_cell.length_c   1.000
_cell.angle_alpha   90.00
_cell.angle_beta   90.00
_cell.angle_gamma   90.00
#
_symmetry.space_group_name_H-M   'P 1'
#
loop_
_entity.id
_entity.type
_entity.pdbx_description
1 polymer ?
#
loop_
_entity_poly.entity_id
_entity_poly.type
_entity_poly.pdbx_seq_one_letter_code
_entity_poly.pdbx_strand_id
1 'polypeptide(L)'
;RDVALPRVNAFSYWAFLGAIVLALMSYFFPGGAPSVGWTFYYPFSAQSGSGVDFYLAAILLLGFSSLLGNANFIATIYNLRAQGMSLWKMPIYVWSVFAASVLNLFSLAGLTAATLLVLLERKIGLSWFNPAVGGDPVLFQQFFWFYSHPTVYVMLLPYLGILAEVASTFARKPLFGYRQMVWAQMGIVVLGTMVWAHHMFTVGESTLFQIAFAFFTALIAVPTGVKL
;
A
#
# COMPACT_ATOMS: atom_id res chain seq x y z
N ARG A 1 5.41 13.36 -24.13
CA ARG A 1 4.93 14.33 -23.12
C ARG A 1 5.53 13.97 -21.79
N ASP A 2 5.83 14.96 -20.96
CA ASP A 2 6.29 14.76 -19.59
C ASP A 2 5.11 14.40 -18.66
N VAL A 3 5.40 13.98 -17.41
CA VAL A 3 4.39 13.76 -16.36
C VAL A 3 3.75 15.10 -15.94
N ALA A 4 2.58 15.05 -15.31
CA ALA A 4 1.84 16.25 -14.93
C ALA A 4 2.62 17.15 -13.95
N LEU A 5 3.40 16.55 -13.02
CA LEU A 5 4.11 17.23 -11.95
C LEU A 5 5.60 16.82 -11.95
N PRO A 6 6.42 17.29 -12.92
CA PRO A 6 7.81 16.82 -13.08
C PRO A 6 8.69 17.10 -11.85
N ARG A 7 8.52 18.26 -11.20
CA ARG A 7 9.28 18.60 -9.98
C ARG A 7 8.90 17.70 -8.80
N VAL A 8 7.61 17.40 -8.63
CA VAL A 8 7.12 16.46 -7.62
C VAL A 8 7.66 15.06 -7.87
N ASN A 9 7.69 14.64 -9.15
CA ASN A 9 8.28 13.36 -9.54
C ASN A 9 9.78 13.27 -9.18
N ALA A 10 10.56 14.30 -9.49
CA ALA A 10 11.96 14.36 -9.12
C ALA A 10 12.15 14.33 -7.59
N PHE A 11 11.32 15.08 -6.86
CA PHE A 11 11.38 15.10 -5.40
C PHE A 11 11.01 13.75 -4.78
N SER A 12 10.00 13.04 -5.32
CA SER A 12 9.64 11.68 -4.85
C SER A 12 10.80 10.71 -5.03
N TYR A 13 11.54 10.80 -6.15
CA TYR A 13 12.74 9.99 -6.38
C TYR A 13 13.84 10.26 -5.34
N TRP A 14 14.13 11.53 -5.06
CA TRP A 14 15.14 11.87 -4.05
C TRP A 14 14.72 11.47 -2.63
N ALA A 15 13.44 11.58 -2.30
CA ALA A 15 12.90 11.08 -1.04
C ALA A 15 13.04 9.54 -0.94
N PHE A 16 12.80 8.81 -2.03
CA PHE A 16 13.04 7.37 -2.10
C PHE A 16 14.51 7.01 -1.83
N LEU A 17 15.46 7.70 -2.48
CA LEU A 17 16.88 7.48 -2.23
C LEU A 17 17.26 7.81 -0.78
N GLY A 18 16.74 8.90 -0.22
CA GLY A 18 16.92 9.24 1.18
C GLY A 18 16.39 8.16 2.13
N ALA A 19 15.25 7.55 1.81
CA ALA A 19 14.71 6.43 2.59
C ALA A 19 15.64 5.21 2.56
N ILE A 20 16.22 4.88 1.40
CA ILE A 20 17.22 3.79 1.29
C ILE A 20 18.44 4.08 2.17
N VAL A 21 18.95 5.30 2.12
CA VAL A 21 20.11 5.70 2.96
C VAL A 21 19.77 5.54 4.44
N LEU A 22 18.62 6.02 4.89
CA LEU A 22 18.18 5.86 6.28
C LEU A 22 18.05 4.37 6.67
N ALA A 23 17.48 3.55 5.80
CA ALA A 23 17.36 2.11 6.04
C ALA A 23 18.75 1.45 6.19
N LEU A 24 19.71 1.80 5.33
CA LEU A 24 21.08 1.31 5.41
C LEU A 24 21.80 1.80 6.67
N MET A 25 21.56 3.04 7.09
CA MET A 25 22.14 3.59 8.31
C MET A 25 21.76 2.76 9.54
N SER A 26 20.59 2.10 9.56
CA SER A 26 20.15 1.27 10.69
C SER A 26 21.18 0.22 11.09
N TYR A 27 21.96 -0.29 10.15
CA TYR A 27 22.99 -1.31 10.41
C TYR A 27 24.18 -0.80 11.24
N PHE A 28 24.42 0.51 11.25
CA PHE A 28 25.58 1.13 11.92
C PHE A 28 25.26 1.65 13.32
N PHE A 29 24.00 1.52 13.77
CA PHE A 29 23.59 1.96 15.10
C PHE A 29 23.45 0.80 16.09
N PRO A 30 23.52 1.07 17.42
CA PRO A 30 23.35 0.04 18.45
C PRO A 30 22.07 -0.76 18.26
N GLY A 31 22.23 -2.09 18.27
CA GLY A 31 21.16 -3.03 17.97
C GLY A 31 21.10 -3.46 16.48
N GLY A 32 21.87 -2.81 15.59
CA GLY A 32 21.96 -3.18 14.18
C GLY A 32 20.65 -3.03 13.40
N ALA A 33 20.50 -3.81 12.33
CA ALA A 33 19.25 -3.89 11.56
C ALA A 33 18.09 -4.33 12.46
N PRO A 34 16.85 -3.87 12.16
CA PRO A 34 15.68 -4.22 12.94
C PRO A 34 15.44 -5.74 12.98
N SER A 35 15.45 -6.33 14.17
CA SER A 35 15.13 -7.75 14.39
C SER A 35 13.66 -7.95 14.82
N VAL A 36 12.75 -7.21 14.18
CA VAL A 36 11.32 -7.10 14.58
C VAL A 36 10.39 -7.80 13.60
N GLY A 37 10.93 -8.47 12.58
CA GLY A 37 10.15 -8.98 11.45
C GLY A 37 9.63 -7.84 10.55
N TRP A 38 9.09 -8.20 9.40
CA TRP A 38 8.63 -7.21 8.41
C TRP A 38 7.36 -6.45 8.83
N THR A 39 6.60 -7.00 9.78
CA THR A 39 5.36 -6.39 10.28
C THR A 39 5.59 -5.33 11.35
N PHE A 40 6.75 -5.26 11.95
CA PHE A 40 7.07 -4.30 13.02
C PHE A 40 6.11 -4.35 14.21
N TYR A 41 5.57 -5.52 14.54
CA TYR A 41 4.58 -5.66 15.60
C TYR A 41 5.09 -5.18 16.96
N TYR A 42 4.23 -4.46 17.66
CA TYR A 42 4.40 -4.18 19.08
C TYR A 42 4.29 -5.50 19.89
N PRO A 43 5.13 -5.77 20.90
CA PRO A 43 6.11 -4.86 21.52
C PRO A 43 7.51 -4.87 20.89
N PHE A 44 7.81 -5.75 19.95
CA PHE A 44 9.16 -5.90 19.37
C PHE A 44 9.70 -4.59 18.79
N SER A 45 8.87 -3.84 18.06
CA SER A 45 9.26 -2.56 17.48
C SER A 45 9.59 -1.50 18.53
N ALA A 46 8.96 -1.53 19.72
CA ALA A 46 9.24 -0.62 20.81
C ALA A 46 10.52 -1.00 21.59
N GLN A 47 10.79 -2.31 21.75
CA GLN A 47 11.88 -2.83 22.57
C GLN A 47 13.22 -2.98 21.84
N SER A 48 13.22 -2.92 20.52
CA SER A 48 14.43 -3.05 19.68
C SER A 48 15.39 -1.88 19.85
N GLY A 49 16.66 -2.09 19.49
CA GLY A 49 17.71 -1.08 19.53
C GLY A 49 17.43 0.15 18.65
N SER A 50 18.31 1.15 18.70
CA SER A 50 18.13 2.44 18.01
C SER A 50 18.17 2.33 16.47
N GLY A 51 18.69 1.24 15.91
CA GLY A 51 18.61 0.98 14.46
C GLY A 51 17.19 0.95 13.92
N VAL A 52 16.20 0.53 14.73
CA VAL A 52 14.78 0.55 14.38
C VAL A 52 14.27 1.97 14.10
N ASP A 53 14.77 2.98 14.79
CA ASP A 53 14.32 4.37 14.62
C ASP A 53 14.65 4.89 13.22
N PHE A 54 15.84 4.58 12.71
CA PHE A 54 16.25 4.92 11.34
C PHE A 54 15.40 4.19 10.31
N TYR A 55 15.06 2.93 10.59
CA TYR A 55 14.23 2.14 9.68
C TYR A 55 12.77 2.63 9.67
N LEU A 56 12.20 2.99 10.81
CA LEU A 56 10.88 3.62 10.90
C LEU A 56 10.84 4.97 10.18
N ALA A 57 11.89 5.80 10.35
CA ALA A 57 12.05 7.05 9.62
C ALA A 57 12.17 6.81 8.10
N ALA A 58 12.89 5.76 7.68
CA ALA A 58 12.95 5.35 6.29
C ALA A 58 11.58 4.97 5.72
N ILE A 59 10.78 4.21 6.46
CA ILE A 59 9.41 3.84 6.06
C ILE A 59 8.53 5.09 5.90
N LEU A 60 8.60 6.04 6.83
CA LEU A 60 7.84 7.31 6.72
C LEU A 60 8.24 8.10 5.47
N LEU A 61 9.54 8.22 5.21
CA LEU A 61 10.04 8.93 4.03
C LEU A 61 9.69 8.20 2.73
N LEU A 62 9.72 6.86 2.73
CA LEU A 62 9.27 6.03 1.62
C LEU A 62 7.77 6.18 1.36
N GLY A 63 6.96 6.22 2.42
CA GLY A 63 5.53 6.51 2.34
C GLY A 63 5.26 7.88 1.71
N PHE A 64 6.00 8.91 2.14
CA PHE A 64 5.91 10.25 1.56
C PHE A 64 6.30 10.26 0.07
N SER A 65 7.38 9.59 -0.31
CA SER A 65 7.77 9.40 -1.71
C SER A 65 6.64 8.75 -2.52
N SER A 66 6.05 7.67 -2.00
CA SER A 66 4.95 6.95 -2.64
C SER A 66 3.70 7.82 -2.79
N LEU A 67 3.37 8.63 -1.78
CA LEU A 67 2.25 9.59 -1.86
C LEU A 67 2.41 10.53 -3.06
N LEU A 68 3.60 11.13 -3.20
CA LEU A 68 3.90 12.07 -4.28
C LEU A 68 3.88 11.40 -5.65
N GLY A 69 4.46 10.20 -5.76
CA GLY A 69 4.46 9.41 -7.00
C GLY A 69 3.06 9.03 -7.46
N ASN A 70 2.22 8.53 -6.54
CA ASN A 70 0.85 8.15 -6.87
C ASN A 70 -0.02 9.35 -7.25
N ALA A 71 0.10 10.48 -6.55
CA ALA A 71 -0.58 11.71 -6.91
C ALA A 71 -0.19 12.18 -8.32
N ASN A 72 1.10 12.07 -8.66
CA ASN A 72 1.59 12.41 -9.99
C ASN A 72 1.07 11.45 -11.07
N PHE A 73 1.01 10.12 -10.81
CA PHE A 73 0.41 9.17 -11.76
C PHE A 73 -1.06 9.46 -12.00
N ILE A 74 -1.84 9.70 -10.95
CA ILE A 74 -3.26 10.05 -11.08
C ILE A 74 -3.43 11.33 -11.90
N ALA A 75 -2.69 12.39 -11.56
CA ALA A 75 -2.74 13.66 -12.28
C ALA A 75 -2.34 13.51 -13.76
N THR A 76 -1.31 12.72 -14.05
CA THR A 76 -0.84 12.47 -15.41
C THR A 76 -1.88 11.70 -16.22
N ILE A 77 -2.40 10.61 -15.67
CA ILE A 77 -3.38 9.75 -16.36
C ILE A 77 -4.69 10.52 -16.59
N TYR A 78 -5.11 11.32 -15.61
CA TYR A 78 -6.38 12.05 -15.71
C TYR A 78 -6.30 13.27 -16.63
N ASN A 79 -5.23 14.06 -16.57
CA ASN A 79 -5.15 15.36 -17.25
C ASN A 79 -4.38 15.32 -18.57
N LEU A 80 -3.40 14.40 -18.73
CA LEU A 80 -2.47 14.42 -19.86
C LEU A 80 -2.70 13.29 -20.86
N ARG A 81 -3.92 12.75 -20.94
CA ARG A 81 -4.28 11.79 -21.98
C ARG A 81 -4.06 12.38 -23.37
N ALA A 82 -3.77 11.51 -24.34
CA ALA A 82 -3.69 11.92 -25.74
C ALA A 82 -5.00 12.55 -26.21
N GLN A 83 -4.91 13.49 -27.14
CA GLN A 83 -6.07 14.16 -27.72
C GLN A 83 -7.06 13.14 -28.30
N GLY A 84 -8.34 13.21 -27.94
CA GLY A 84 -9.37 12.24 -28.37
C GLY A 84 -9.41 10.92 -27.58
N MET A 85 -8.50 10.72 -26.60
CA MET A 85 -8.50 9.54 -25.74
C MET A 85 -9.42 9.74 -24.52
N SER A 86 -10.61 9.18 -24.57
CA SER A 86 -11.47 9.07 -23.39
C SER A 86 -10.93 8.02 -22.41
N LEU A 87 -11.43 8.03 -21.17
CA LEU A 87 -11.08 7.01 -20.16
C LEU A 87 -11.29 5.58 -20.69
N TRP A 88 -12.39 5.33 -21.40
CA TRP A 88 -12.72 4.02 -21.96
C TRP A 88 -11.86 3.59 -23.17
N LYS A 89 -10.97 4.44 -23.62
CA LYS A 89 -9.99 4.14 -24.68
C LYS A 89 -8.56 3.95 -24.12
N MET A 90 -8.38 4.04 -22.80
CA MET A 90 -7.07 3.82 -22.21
C MET A 90 -6.68 2.34 -22.28
N PRO A 91 -5.40 2.01 -22.45
CA PRO A 91 -4.89 0.65 -22.28
C PRO A 91 -5.26 0.09 -20.92
N ILE A 92 -5.52 -1.22 -20.82
CA ILE A 92 -5.92 -1.85 -19.54
C ILE A 92 -4.82 -1.74 -18.48
N TYR A 93 -3.56 -1.72 -18.87
CA TYR A 93 -2.43 -1.47 -17.99
C TYR A 93 -2.50 -0.07 -17.34
N VAL A 94 -2.85 0.96 -18.12
CA VAL A 94 -2.99 2.33 -17.59
C VAL A 94 -4.10 2.42 -16.54
N TRP A 95 -5.21 1.70 -16.76
CA TRP A 95 -6.26 1.55 -15.75
C TRP A 95 -5.75 0.85 -14.49
N SER A 96 -4.89 -0.17 -14.66
CA SER A 96 -4.31 -0.90 -13.52
C SER A 96 -3.40 -0.02 -12.67
N VAL A 97 -2.57 0.81 -13.31
CA VAL A 97 -1.72 1.79 -12.60
C VAL A 97 -2.56 2.87 -11.92
N PHE A 98 -3.60 3.35 -12.59
CA PHE A 98 -4.52 4.32 -12.00
C PHE A 98 -5.23 3.76 -10.77
N ALA A 99 -5.79 2.56 -10.87
CA ALA A 99 -6.45 1.84 -9.77
C ALA A 99 -5.50 1.59 -8.59
N ALA A 100 -4.29 1.11 -8.87
CA ALA A 100 -3.25 0.88 -7.86
C ALA A 100 -2.85 2.20 -7.17
N SER A 101 -2.71 3.29 -7.92
CA SER A 101 -2.36 4.60 -7.35
C SER A 101 -3.45 5.14 -6.43
N VAL A 102 -4.72 5.00 -6.80
CA VAL A 102 -5.86 5.41 -5.94
C VAL A 102 -5.89 4.59 -4.65
N LEU A 103 -5.75 3.26 -4.77
CA LEU A 103 -5.76 2.36 -3.62
C LEU A 103 -4.61 2.67 -2.66
N ASN A 104 -3.40 2.90 -3.20
CA ASN A 104 -2.23 3.20 -2.38
C ASN A 104 -2.36 4.54 -1.65
N LEU A 105 -2.86 5.59 -2.30
CA LEU A 105 -3.09 6.88 -1.63
C LEU A 105 -4.02 6.74 -0.43
N PHE A 106 -5.09 5.97 -0.57
CA PHE A 106 -6.06 5.78 0.50
C PHE A 106 -5.47 4.99 1.67
N SER A 107 -4.80 3.88 1.39
CA SER A 107 -4.30 2.96 2.41
C SER A 107 -3.05 3.47 3.14
N LEU A 108 -2.25 4.33 2.51
CA LEU A 108 -0.98 4.81 3.05
C LEU A 108 -1.12 5.53 4.40
N ALA A 109 -2.29 6.09 4.70
CA ALA A 109 -2.58 6.70 5.99
C ALA A 109 -2.39 5.72 7.16
N GLY A 110 -2.74 4.43 6.97
CA GLY A 110 -2.58 3.40 7.99
C GLY A 110 -1.10 3.15 8.33
N LEU A 111 -0.25 2.94 7.31
CA LEU A 111 1.19 2.74 7.54
C LEU A 111 1.83 3.96 8.19
N THR A 112 1.46 5.16 7.73
CA THR A 112 2.00 6.40 8.28
C THR A 112 1.61 6.53 9.76
N ALA A 113 0.36 6.25 10.11
CA ALA A 113 -0.08 6.26 11.50
C ALA A 113 0.66 5.23 12.34
N ALA A 114 0.71 3.96 11.90
CA ALA A 114 1.40 2.88 12.62
C ALA A 114 2.87 3.23 12.91
N THR A 115 3.62 3.61 11.88
CA THR A 115 5.06 3.93 11.99
C THR A 115 5.35 5.19 12.78
N LEU A 116 4.57 6.25 12.55
CA LEU A 116 4.74 7.52 13.28
C LEU A 116 4.45 7.35 14.78
N LEU A 117 3.37 6.67 15.12
CA LEU A 117 2.98 6.48 16.52
C LEU A 117 4.01 5.62 17.27
N VAL A 118 4.54 4.54 16.66
CA VAL A 118 5.64 3.77 17.28
C VAL A 118 6.88 4.64 17.45
N LEU A 119 7.24 5.44 16.47
CA LEU A 119 8.42 6.31 16.57
C LEU A 119 8.26 7.36 17.69
N LEU A 120 7.08 7.96 17.82
CA LEU A 120 6.77 8.90 18.90
C LEU A 120 6.76 8.20 20.27
N GLU A 121 6.18 7.00 20.37
CA GLU A 121 6.21 6.21 21.60
C GLU A 121 7.64 5.92 22.05
N ARG A 122 8.53 5.59 21.13
CA ARG A 122 9.95 5.34 21.40
C ARG A 122 10.75 6.59 21.78
N LYS A 123 10.42 7.75 21.20
CA LYS A 123 11.23 8.98 21.35
C LYS A 123 10.77 9.93 22.45
N ILE A 124 9.48 10.03 22.67
CA ILE A 124 8.90 10.99 23.63
C ILE A 124 8.06 10.33 24.72
N GLY A 125 8.00 8.99 24.76
CA GLY A 125 7.37 8.23 25.83
C GLY A 125 5.83 8.29 25.83
N LEU A 126 5.21 8.71 24.73
CA LEU A 126 3.76 8.58 24.56
C LEU A 126 3.40 7.11 24.39
N SER A 127 2.20 6.71 24.79
CA SER A 127 1.86 5.28 24.86
C SER A 127 0.49 5.01 24.26
N TRP A 128 0.48 4.60 23.01
CA TRP A 128 -0.74 4.15 22.30
C TRP A 128 -0.88 2.63 22.27
N PHE A 129 0.26 1.93 22.28
CA PHE A 129 0.30 0.48 22.06
C PHE A 129 0.75 -0.31 23.28
N ASN A 130 1.26 0.34 24.34
CA ASN A 130 1.74 -0.31 25.55
C ASN A 130 0.59 -0.68 26.51
N PRO A 131 0.24 -1.97 26.67
CA PRO A 131 -0.87 -2.38 27.54
C PRO A 131 -0.63 -2.09 29.02
N ALA A 132 0.63 -1.96 29.46
CA ALA A 132 0.93 -1.65 30.86
C ALA A 132 0.47 -0.26 31.31
N VAL A 133 0.21 0.64 30.37
CA VAL A 133 -0.22 2.02 30.63
C VAL A 133 -1.50 2.39 29.84
N GLY A 134 -2.29 1.37 29.49
CA GLY A 134 -3.61 1.57 28.86
C GLY A 134 -3.61 1.64 27.33
N GLY A 135 -2.48 1.37 26.68
CA GLY A 135 -2.40 1.24 25.22
C GLY A 135 -2.89 -0.12 24.72
N ASP A 136 -3.08 -0.25 23.41
CA ASP A 136 -3.56 -1.47 22.77
C ASP A 136 -2.64 -1.89 21.60
N PRO A 137 -1.90 -3.01 21.71
CA PRO A 137 -1.06 -3.53 20.62
C PRO A 137 -1.87 -3.97 19.38
N VAL A 138 -3.15 -4.31 19.54
CA VAL A 138 -4.04 -4.66 18.41
C VAL A 138 -4.30 -3.42 17.54
N LEU A 139 -4.33 -2.24 18.14
CA LEU A 139 -4.45 -0.98 17.39
C LEU A 139 -3.31 -0.80 16.38
N PHE A 140 -2.06 -1.17 16.76
CA PHE A 140 -0.95 -1.19 15.80
C PHE A 140 -1.26 -2.09 14.61
N GLN A 141 -1.76 -3.29 14.85
CA GLN A 141 -2.08 -4.26 13.81
C GLN A 141 -3.20 -3.74 12.89
N GLN A 142 -4.21 -3.08 13.43
CA GLN A 142 -5.29 -2.46 12.65
C GLN A 142 -4.71 -1.43 11.65
N PHE A 143 -3.88 -0.50 12.11
CA PHE A 143 -3.23 0.49 11.25
C PHE A 143 -2.29 -0.15 10.23
N PHE A 144 -1.48 -1.11 10.65
CA PHE A 144 -0.52 -1.79 9.79
C PHE A 144 -1.22 -2.55 8.65
N TRP A 145 -2.23 -3.35 8.95
CA TRP A 145 -2.93 -4.16 7.94
C TRP A 145 -3.89 -3.35 7.08
N PHE A 146 -4.41 -2.24 7.58
CA PHE A 146 -5.16 -1.29 6.77
C PHE A 146 -4.35 -0.76 5.57
N TYR A 147 -3.03 -0.75 5.67
CA TYR A 147 -2.12 -0.48 4.56
C TYR A 147 -1.65 -1.77 3.88
N SER A 148 -1.13 -2.73 4.65
CA SER A 148 -0.32 -3.83 4.12
C SER A 148 -1.15 -4.81 3.29
N HIS A 149 -2.45 -4.98 3.57
CA HIS A 149 -3.31 -5.77 2.69
C HIS A 149 -3.59 -5.04 1.37
N PRO A 150 -4.10 -3.79 1.33
CA PRO A 150 -4.23 -3.05 0.08
C PRO A 150 -2.95 -3.03 -0.76
N THR A 151 -1.78 -2.98 -0.15
CA THR A 151 -0.49 -2.98 -0.85
C THR A 151 -0.28 -4.23 -1.72
N VAL A 152 -0.77 -5.41 -1.32
CA VAL A 152 -0.66 -6.59 -2.18
C VAL A 152 -1.47 -6.43 -3.46
N TYR A 153 -2.61 -5.74 -3.41
CA TYR A 153 -3.38 -5.40 -4.60
C TYR A 153 -2.77 -4.24 -5.40
N VAL A 154 -2.13 -3.29 -4.74
CA VAL A 154 -1.34 -2.24 -5.42
C VAL A 154 -0.24 -2.87 -6.27
N MET A 155 0.39 -3.94 -5.78
CA MET A 155 1.37 -4.70 -6.55
C MET A 155 0.70 -5.56 -7.64
N LEU A 156 -0.37 -6.29 -7.31
CA LEU A 156 -1.02 -7.24 -8.21
C LEU A 156 -1.67 -6.56 -9.43
N LEU A 157 -2.35 -5.43 -9.25
CA LEU A 157 -3.12 -4.79 -10.32
C LEU A 157 -2.26 -4.44 -11.55
N PRO A 158 -1.09 -3.79 -11.44
CA PRO A 158 -0.23 -3.52 -12.59
C PRO A 158 0.25 -4.80 -13.29
N TYR A 159 0.59 -5.86 -12.54
CA TYR A 159 0.99 -7.14 -13.13
C TYR A 159 -0.14 -7.80 -13.93
N LEU A 160 -1.37 -7.79 -13.42
CA LEU A 160 -2.55 -8.26 -14.16
C LEU A 160 -2.82 -7.39 -15.39
N GLY A 161 -2.54 -6.08 -15.33
CA GLY A 161 -2.61 -5.20 -16.48
C GLY A 161 -1.60 -5.57 -17.57
N ILE A 162 -0.35 -5.79 -17.18
CA ILE A 162 0.71 -6.25 -18.10
C ILE A 162 0.32 -7.59 -18.72
N LEU A 163 -0.12 -8.55 -17.90
CA LEU A 163 -0.51 -9.88 -18.38
C LEU A 163 -1.60 -9.80 -19.46
N ALA A 164 -2.62 -8.96 -19.23
CA ALA A 164 -3.71 -8.78 -20.20
C ALA A 164 -3.23 -8.14 -21.51
N GLU A 165 -2.32 -7.15 -21.47
CA GLU A 165 -1.73 -6.53 -22.66
C GLU A 165 -0.85 -7.54 -23.44
N VAL A 166 -0.01 -8.29 -22.73
CA VAL A 166 0.84 -9.34 -23.33
C VAL A 166 -0.01 -10.40 -23.97
N ALA A 167 -1.01 -10.93 -23.27
CA ALA A 167 -1.88 -11.99 -23.78
C ALA A 167 -2.63 -11.55 -25.05
N SER A 168 -3.22 -10.37 -25.06
CA SER A 168 -3.94 -9.84 -26.23
C SER A 168 -2.99 -9.61 -27.43
N THR A 169 -1.79 -9.10 -27.16
CA THR A 169 -0.77 -8.84 -28.19
C THR A 169 -0.30 -10.15 -28.85
N PHE A 170 0.08 -11.17 -28.06
CA PHE A 170 0.55 -12.44 -28.59
C PHE A 170 -0.59 -13.26 -29.22
N ALA A 171 -1.80 -13.18 -28.68
CA ALA A 171 -2.96 -13.83 -29.30
C ALA A 171 -3.44 -13.11 -30.57
N ARG A 172 -2.94 -11.90 -30.86
CA ARG A 172 -3.38 -11.02 -31.96
C ARG A 172 -4.90 -10.82 -31.97
N LYS A 173 -5.49 -10.69 -30.79
CA LYS A 173 -6.93 -10.50 -30.59
C LYS A 173 -7.18 -9.31 -29.64
N PRO A 174 -8.27 -8.56 -29.81
CA PRO A 174 -8.66 -7.55 -28.86
C PRO A 174 -8.94 -8.19 -27.51
N LEU A 175 -8.68 -7.43 -26.43
CA LEU A 175 -8.94 -7.86 -25.08
C LEU A 175 -10.43 -8.15 -24.90
N PHE A 176 -10.76 -9.40 -24.55
CA PHE A 176 -12.13 -9.81 -24.28
C PHE A 176 -12.63 -9.14 -22.98
N GLY A 177 -13.86 -8.64 -23.00
CA GLY A 177 -14.48 -8.09 -21.81
C GLY A 177 -13.77 -6.86 -21.21
N TYR A 178 -13.19 -5.98 -22.04
CA TYR A 178 -12.43 -4.81 -21.59
C TYR A 178 -13.14 -4.01 -20.48
N ARG A 179 -14.45 -3.68 -20.66
CA ARG A 179 -15.21 -2.93 -19.66
C ARG A 179 -15.38 -3.71 -18.35
N GLN A 180 -15.64 -5.01 -18.43
CA GLN A 180 -15.76 -5.89 -17.28
C GLN A 180 -14.43 -5.96 -16.51
N MET A 181 -13.31 -6.03 -17.20
CA MET A 181 -11.97 -5.99 -16.60
C MET A 181 -11.68 -4.64 -15.91
N VAL A 182 -12.13 -3.52 -16.49
CA VAL A 182 -12.02 -2.21 -15.83
C VAL A 182 -12.85 -2.17 -14.56
N TRP A 183 -14.11 -2.61 -14.61
CA TRP A 183 -14.96 -2.64 -13.41
C TRP A 183 -14.44 -3.61 -12.36
N ALA A 184 -13.88 -4.75 -12.77
CA ALA A 184 -13.23 -5.68 -11.85
C ALA A 184 -12.06 -5.03 -11.11
N GLN A 185 -11.23 -4.22 -11.79
CA GLN A 185 -10.16 -3.46 -11.14
C GLN A 185 -10.71 -2.48 -10.10
N MET A 186 -11.75 -1.74 -10.44
CA MET A 186 -12.40 -0.83 -9.48
C MET A 186 -13.02 -1.57 -8.31
N GLY A 187 -13.62 -2.73 -8.56
CA GLY A 187 -14.11 -3.63 -7.51
C GLY A 187 -13.01 -4.11 -6.57
N ILE A 188 -11.83 -4.45 -7.09
CA ILE A 188 -10.66 -4.80 -6.27
C ILE A 188 -10.19 -3.59 -5.43
N VAL A 189 -10.21 -2.37 -5.98
CA VAL A 189 -9.86 -1.17 -5.21
C VAL A 189 -10.79 -1.00 -4.00
N VAL A 190 -12.09 -1.09 -4.21
CA VAL A 190 -13.07 -0.93 -3.13
C VAL A 190 -12.97 -2.07 -2.11
N LEU A 191 -13.03 -3.31 -2.56
CA LEU A 191 -12.98 -4.47 -1.66
C LEU A 191 -11.63 -4.60 -0.96
N GLY A 192 -10.54 -4.26 -1.65
CA GLY A 192 -9.19 -4.30 -1.09
C GLY A 192 -9.01 -3.41 0.14
N THR A 193 -9.82 -2.36 0.29
CA THR A 193 -9.84 -1.53 1.50
C THR A 193 -10.75 -2.07 2.61
N MET A 194 -11.44 -3.20 2.40
CA MET A 194 -12.42 -3.74 3.34
C MET A 194 -12.05 -5.12 3.89
N VAL A 195 -10.87 -5.65 3.57
CA VAL A 195 -10.50 -7.04 3.88
C VAL A 195 -9.31 -7.18 4.81
N TRP A 196 -8.67 -6.11 5.24
CA TRP A 196 -7.39 -6.13 5.95
C TRP A 196 -7.37 -6.98 7.23
N ALA A 197 -8.49 -7.07 7.95
CA ALA A 197 -8.51 -7.74 9.26
C ALA A 197 -8.57 -9.28 9.17
N HIS A 198 -8.58 -9.86 7.95
CA HIS A 198 -8.35 -11.31 7.84
C HIS A 198 -6.92 -11.72 8.24
N HIS A 199 -6.00 -10.76 8.35
CA HIS A 199 -4.68 -10.98 8.94
C HIS A 199 -4.69 -11.02 10.48
N MET A 200 -5.87 -10.80 11.11
CA MET A 200 -6.01 -10.55 12.55
C MET A 200 -7.04 -11.48 13.23
N PHE A 201 -7.39 -12.62 12.63
CA PHE A 201 -8.43 -13.50 13.17
C PHE A 201 -8.12 -14.11 14.55
N THR A 202 -6.87 -14.09 14.98
CA THR A 202 -6.45 -14.66 16.26
C THR A 202 -6.17 -13.63 17.36
N VAL A 203 -6.45 -12.33 17.12
CA VAL A 203 -6.14 -11.26 18.08
C VAL A 203 -7.24 -10.98 19.10
N GLY A 204 -8.35 -11.73 19.07
CA GLY A 204 -9.45 -11.58 20.02
C GLY A 204 -10.62 -10.74 19.52
N GLU A 205 -10.69 -10.43 18.23
CA GLU A 205 -11.83 -9.74 17.61
C GLU A 205 -13.11 -10.55 17.69
N SER A 206 -14.25 -9.86 17.70
CA SER A 206 -15.57 -10.52 17.81
C SER A 206 -15.84 -11.46 16.62
N THR A 207 -16.63 -12.52 16.86
CA THR A 207 -17.01 -13.47 15.81
C THR A 207 -17.71 -12.78 14.63
N LEU A 208 -18.57 -11.78 14.89
CA LEU A 208 -19.24 -11.03 13.83
C LEU A 208 -18.24 -10.26 12.95
N PHE A 209 -17.23 -9.64 13.57
CA PHE A 209 -16.14 -8.96 12.86
C PHE A 209 -15.37 -9.95 11.98
N GLN A 210 -15.00 -11.11 12.52
CA GLN A 210 -14.28 -12.15 11.76
C GLN A 210 -15.10 -12.66 10.57
N ILE A 211 -16.41 -12.92 10.75
CA ILE A 211 -17.31 -13.36 9.67
C ILE A 211 -17.39 -12.29 8.58
N ALA A 212 -17.54 -11.02 8.94
CA ALA A 212 -17.63 -9.94 7.97
C ALA A 212 -16.34 -9.84 7.12
N PHE A 213 -15.18 -9.87 7.73
CA PHE A 213 -13.90 -9.81 7.00
C PHE A 213 -13.61 -11.08 6.19
N ALA A 214 -14.03 -12.25 6.66
CA ALA A 214 -13.97 -13.49 5.89
C ALA A 214 -14.87 -13.43 4.64
N PHE A 215 -16.09 -12.89 4.78
CA PHE A 215 -17.01 -12.69 3.67
C PHE A 215 -16.43 -11.74 2.61
N PHE A 216 -15.96 -10.56 2.99
CA PHE A 216 -15.34 -9.62 2.04
C PHE A 216 -14.09 -10.21 1.39
N THR A 217 -13.32 -11.00 2.12
CA THR A 217 -12.15 -11.72 1.59
C THR A 217 -12.55 -12.75 0.54
N ALA A 218 -13.61 -13.49 0.75
CA ALA A 218 -14.16 -14.40 -0.26
C ALA A 218 -14.72 -13.63 -1.48
N LEU A 219 -15.38 -12.51 -1.24
CA LEU A 219 -16.02 -11.70 -2.28
C LEU A 219 -14.98 -11.10 -3.26
N ILE A 220 -13.80 -10.69 -2.79
CA ILE A 220 -12.76 -10.11 -3.66
C ILE A 220 -12.20 -11.13 -4.68
N ALA A 221 -12.39 -12.43 -4.44
CA ALA A 221 -12.01 -13.46 -5.41
C ALA A 221 -12.79 -13.33 -6.73
N VAL A 222 -14.03 -12.83 -6.70
CA VAL A 222 -14.86 -12.67 -7.90
C VAL A 222 -14.23 -11.67 -8.89
N PRO A 223 -13.98 -10.40 -8.55
CA PRO A 223 -13.34 -9.48 -9.49
C PRO A 223 -11.90 -9.90 -9.83
N THR A 224 -11.20 -10.60 -8.94
CA THR A 224 -9.86 -11.15 -9.24
C THR A 224 -9.96 -12.23 -10.32
N GLY A 225 -10.92 -13.15 -10.23
CA GLY A 225 -11.16 -14.19 -11.25
C GLY A 225 -11.58 -13.62 -12.60
N VAL A 226 -12.26 -12.48 -12.65
CA VAL A 226 -12.59 -11.79 -13.91
C VAL A 226 -11.33 -11.26 -14.61
N LYS A 227 -10.26 -10.99 -13.86
CA LYS A 227 -9.00 -10.46 -14.38
C LYS A 227 -8.04 -11.56 -14.90
N LEU A 228 -8.21 -12.78 -14.46
CA LEU A 228 -7.42 -13.95 -14.88
C LEU A 228 -8.04 -14.64 -16.08
#